data_f8e0d37b6997cc2d3fa3052ce95dd46c
#
_entry.id   f8e0d37b6997cc2d3fa3052ce95dd46c
#
_cell.length_a   1.000
_cell.length_b   1.000
_cell.length_c   1.000
_cell.angle_alpha   90.00
_cell.angle_beta   90.00
_cell.angle_gamma   90.00
#
_symmetry.space_group_name_H-M   'P 1'
#
loop_
_entity.id
_entity.type
_entity.pdbx_description
1 polymer ?
#
loop_
_entity_poly.entity_id
_entity_poly.type
_entity_poly.pdbx_seq_one_letter_code
_entity_poly.pdbx_strand_id
1 'polypeptide(L)'
;MQLFAKDIMIKNYDTIHVDAPVQNAIRRILTAKVRPTGHKTMSLMVVDDAHRLVGTISMFYILYHLRPSFLNYGIDGDTLSWQGELDQFIKSVKDKSVRQVMNPNILSIPPDEPLMAIVDRLIKDKIRRMPVVDNGTLVGVVYLSDIFYHLFNN
;
A
#
# COMPACT_ATOMS: atom_id res chain seq x y z
N MET A 1 24.57 -12.77 13.54
CA MET A 1 23.99 -11.43 13.70
C MET A 1 22.47 -11.53 13.61
N GLN A 2 21.78 -10.97 14.56
CA GLN A 2 20.32 -11.01 14.56
C GLN A 2 19.76 -9.66 14.13
N LEU A 3 18.87 -9.67 13.13
CA LEU A 3 18.23 -8.48 12.61
C LEU A 3 16.74 -8.48 12.94
N PHE A 4 16.23 -7.30 13.23
CA PHE A 4 14.84 -7.05 13.57
C PHE A 4 14.24 -6.04 12.58
N ALA A 5 12.90 -5.90 12.61
CA ALA A 5 12.21 -4.93 11.76
C ALA A 5 12.82 -3.54 11.85
N LYS A 6 13.13 -3.07 13.07
CA LYS A 6 13.70 -1.75 13.30
C LYS A 6 15.04 -1.53 12.61
N ASP A 7 15.78 -2.61 12.30
CA ASP A 7 17.10 -2.51 11.67
C ASP A 7 17.04 -2.34 10.16
N ILE A 8 15.92 -2.75 9.55
CA ILE A 8 15.76 -2.77 8.09
C ILE A 8 14.57 -1.95 7.59
N MET A 9 13.72 -1.46 8.47
CA MET A 9 12.57 -0.66 8.05
C MET A 9 13.01 0.68 7.47
N ILE A 10 12.23 1.15 6.51
CA ILE A 10 12.37 2.49 5.97
C ILE A 10 11.54 3.43 6.84
N LYS A 11 12.17 4.48 7.33
CA LYS A 11 11.51 5.49 8.17
C LYS A 11 10.93 6.64 7.35
N ASN A 12 11.46 6.87 6.16
CA ASN A 12 10.98 7.90 5.24
C ASN A 12 10.03 7.24 4.24
N TYR A 13 8.84 6.90 4.70
CA TYR A 13 7.79 6.27 3.90
C TYR A 13 6.69 7.28 3.58
N ASP A 14 5.95 7.01 2.50
CA ASP A 14 4.84 7.87 2.09
C ASP A 14 3.55 7.47 2.80
N THR A 15 2.87 8.45 3.35
CA THR A 15 1.57 8.27 3.99
C THR A 15 0.51 9.14 3.32
N ILE A 16 -0.75 8.83 3.61
CA ILE A 16 -1.87 9.68 3.25
C ILE A 16 -2.91 9.63 4.37
N HIS A 17 -3.57 10.75 4.59
CA HIS A 17 -4.61 10.82 5.61
C HIS A 17 -5.86 10.05 5.14
N VAL A 18 -6.52 9.39 6.07
CA VAL A 18 -7.67 8.53 5.80
C VAL A 18 -8.86 9.30 5.18
N ASP A 19 -8.99 10.58 5.45
CA ASP A 19 -10.07 11.42 4.93
C ASP A 19 -9.67 12.25 3.70
N ALA A 20 -8.45 12.08 3.20
CA ALA A 20 -8.03 12.74 1.98
C ALA A 20 -8.80 12.20 0.76
N PRO A 21 -8.97 13.01 -0.30
CA PRO A 21 -9.53 12.47 -1.54
C PRO A 21 -8.54 11.53 -2.24
N VAL A 22 -9.08 10.53 -2.95
CA VAL A 22 -8.27 9.54 -3.68
C VAL A 22 -7.35 10.23 -4.70
N GLN A 23 -7.78 11.36 -5.27
CA GLN A 23 -6.96 12.14 -6.19
C GLN A 23 -5.59 12.48 -5.58
N ASN A 24 -5.54 12.79 -4.28
CA ASN A 24 -4.27 13.07 -3.59
C ASN A 24 -3.39 11.82 -3.50
N ALA A 25 -3.99 10.66 -3.25
CA ALA A 25 -3.27 9.38 -3.24
C ALA A 25 -2.68 9.06 -4.61
N ILE A 26 -3.47 9.26 -5.67
CA ILE A 26 -3.02 9.05 -7.05
C ILE A 26 -1.78 9.90 -7.33
N ARG A 27 -1.85 11.19 -6.98
CA ARG A 27 -0.73 12.12 -7.21
C ARG A 27 0.52 11.68 -6.48
N ARG A 28 0.40 11.27 -5.20
CA ARG A 28 1.55 10.81 -4.42
C ARG A 28 2.17 9.54 -4.99
N ILE A 29 1.35 8.59 -5.44
CA ILE A 29 1.84 7.37 -6.06
C ILE A 29 2.59 7.69 -7.35
N LEU A 30 2.04 8.56 -8.19
CA LEU A 30 2.67 8.94 -9.47
C LEU A 30 4.00 9.68 -9.28
N THR A 31 4.14 10.42 -8.19
CA THR A 31 5.34 11.23 -7.91
C THR A 31 6.25 10.61 -6.86
N ALA A 32 5.99 9.37 -6.44
CA ALA A 32 6.78 8.71 -5.42
C ALA A 32 8.26 8.60 -5.85
N LYS A 33 9.15 8.82 -4.88
CA LYS A 33 10.59 8.75 -5.12
C LYS A 33 11.04 7.29 -5.23
N VAL A 34 12.09 7.08 -6.03
CA VAL A 34 12.76 5.79 -6.10
C VAL A 34 13.61 5.62 -4.85
N ARG A 35 13.47 4.47 -4.17
CA ARG A 35 14.26 4.15 -2.99
C ARG A 35 15.71 3.79 -3.39
N PRO A 36 16.66 3.77 -2.43
CA PRO A 36 18.05 3.42 -2.73
C PRO A 36 18.22 2.05 -3.41
N THR A 37 17.27 1.13 -3.22
CA THR A 37 17.28 -0.19 -3.88
C THR A 37 16.89 -0.15 -5.35
N GLY A 38 16.50 1.02 -5.88
CA GLY A 38 16.02 1.17 -7.25
C GLY A 38 14.52 0.93 -7.43
N HIS A 39 13.81 0.61 -6.35
CA HIS A 39 12.35 0.34 -6.42
C HIS A 39 11.54 1.56 -6.02
N LYS A 40 10.45 1.78 -6.73
CA LYS A 40 9.50 2.85 -6.48
C LYS A 40 8.34 2.32 -5.63
N THR A 41 7.89 3.13 -4.66
CA THR A 41 6.72 2.78 -3.86
C THR A 41 5.44 2.94 -4.69
N MET A 42 4.64 1.88 -4.73
CA MET A 42 3.38 1.85 -5.49
C MET A 42 2.16 1.80 -4.56
N SER A 43 2.37 2.04 -3.28
CA SER A 43 1.31 2.08 -2.28
C SER A 43 1.65 3.09 -1.19
N LEU A 44 0.62 3.51 -0.47
CA LEU A 44 0.74 4.44 0.63
C LEU A 44 0.16 3.82 1.89
N MET A 45 0.77 4.13 3.03
CA MET A 45 0.20 3.82 4.33
C MET A 45 -0.87 4.86 4.65
N VAL A 46 -2.04 4.42 5.06
CA VAL A 46 -3.16 5.30 5.41
C VAL A 46 -3.18 5.47 6.92
N VAL A 47 -3.13 6.73 7.36
CA VAL A 47 -3.05 7.08 8.79
C VAL A 47 -4.19 8.03 9.18
N ASP A 48 -4.50 8.01 10.47
CA ASP A 48 -5.44 8.97 11.08
C ASP A 48 -4.68 10.19 11.65
N ASP A 49 -5.39 11.06 12.36
CA ASP A 49 -4.82 12.28 12.95
C ASP A 49 -3.74 11.98 14.00
N ALA A 50 -3.79 10.82 14.63
CA ALA A 50 -2.80 10.40 15.64
C ALA A 50 -1.65 9.58 15.02
N HIS A 51 -1.54 9.55 13.70
CA HIS A 51 -0.54 8.77 12.96
C HIS A 51 -0.67 7.24 13.23
N ARG A 52 -1.87 6.80 13.52
CA ARG A 52 -2.16 5.37 13.65
C ARG A 52 -2.45 4.80 12.27
N LEU A 53 -1.93 3.61 12.01
CA LEU A 53 -2.17 2.90 10.76
C LEU A 53 -3.61 2.39 10.72
N VAL A 54 -4.37 2.79 9.70
CA VAL A 54 -5.78 2.39 9.54
C VAL A 54 -6.04 1.63 8.24
N GLY A 55 -5.08 1.60 7.32
CA GLY A 55 -5.21 0.88 6.06
C GLY A 55 -4.02 1.09 5.15
N THR A 56 -4.14 0.56 3.94
CA THR A 56 -3.19 0.81 2.86
C THR A 56 -3.96 1.11 1.58
N ILE A 57 -3.39 1.92 0.71
CA ILE A 57 -3.97 2.20 -0.61
C ILE A 57 -2.88 2.05 -1.66
N SER A 58 -3.22 1.39 -2.76
CA SER A 58 -2.28 1.07 -3.83
C SER A 58 -2.94 1.27 -5.19
N MET A 59 -2.13 1.20 -6.24
CA MET A 59 -2.65 1.18 -7.61
C MET A 59 -3.72 0.11 -7.79
N PHE A 60 -3.51 -1.08 -7.20
CA PHE A 60 -4.47 -2.18 -7.31
C PHE A 60 -5.84 -1.78 -6.78
N TYR A 61 -5.91 -1.19 -5.58
CA TYR A 61 -7.19 -0.82 -4.97
C TYR A 61 -7.86 0.35 -5.69
N ILE A 62 -7.07 1.29 -6.19
CA ILE A 62 -7.60 2.40 -6.99
C ILE A 62 -8.22 1.87 -8.28
N LEU A 63 -7.51 0.99 -9.00
CA LEU A 63 -8.02 0.39 -10.22
C LEU A 63 -9.21 -0.54 -9.96
N TYR A 64 -9.20 -1.24 -8.81
CA TYR A 64 -10.35 -2.06 -8.40
C TYR A 64 -11.63 -1.21 -8.31
N HIS A 65 -11.53 -0.01 -7.72
CA HIS A 65 -12.68 0.89 -7.55
C HIS A 65 -12.96 1.74 -8.79
N LEU A 66 -12.07 1.73 -9.79
CA LEU A 66 -12.34 2.33 -11.10
C LEU A 66 -13.41 1.53 -11.84
N ARG A 67 -13.40 0.21 -11.70
CA ARG A 67 -14.37 -0.66 -12.32
C ARG A 67 -15.74 -0.47 -11.69
N PRO A 68 -16.83 -0.51 -12.47
CA PRO A 68 -18.16 -0.53 -11.88
C PRO A 68 -18.36 -1.82 -11.07
N SER A 69 -19.10 -1.71 -9.96
CA SER A 69 -19.29 -2.81 -9.01
C SER A 69 -19.97 -4.04 -9.60
N PHE A 70 -20.79 -3.88 -10.65
CA PHE A 70 -21.48 -5.02 -11.24
C PHE A 70 -20.54 -6.06 -11.85
N LEU A 71 -19.28 -5.67 -12.20
CA LEU A 71 -18.30 -6.64 -12.68
C LEU A 71 -17.91 -7.67 -11.62
N ASN A 72 -18.16 -7.39 -10.35
CA ASN A 72 -17.90 -8.33 -9.26
C ASN A 72 -18.92 -9.48 -9.21
N TYR A 73 -20.00 -9.40 -9.99
CA TYR A 73 -21.11 -10.37 -9.95
C TYR A 73 -21.17 -11.24 -11.19
N GLY A 74 -20.00 -11.52 -11.81
CA GLY A 74 -19.92 -12.47 -12.91
C GLY A 74 -20.23 -11.91 -14.28
N ILE A 75 -20.41 -10.60 -14.42
CA ILE A 75 -20.56 -9.96 -15.73
C ILE A 75 -19.19 -9.80 -16.36
N ASP A 76 -19.05 -10.30 -17.61
CA ASP A 76 -17.83 -10.21 -18.36
C ASP A 76 -17.67 -8.81 -18.95
N GLY A 77 -16.55 -8.12 -18.58
CA GLY A 77 -16.23 -6.80 -19.08
C GLY A 77 -16.01 -6.76 -20.61
N ASP A 78 -15.60 -7.89 -21.19
CA ASP A 78 -15.33 -7.98 -22.62
C ASP A 78 -16.61 -7.86 -23.47
N THR A 79 -17.78 -8.13 -22.89
CA THR A 79 -19.05 -8.06 -23.59
C THR A 79 -19.71 -6.69 -23.51
N LEU A 80 -19.11 -5.75 -22.79
CA LEU A 80 -19.69 -4.44 -22.54
C LEU A 80 -19.03 -3.37 -23.42
N SER A 81 -19.83 -2.37 -23.80
CA SER A 81 -19.31 -1.18 -24.46
C SER A 81 -18.95 -0.13 -23.41
N TRP A 82 -17.68 0.27 -23.39
CA TRP A 82 -17.17 1.26 -22.44
C TRP A 82 -17.06 2.66 -23.06
N GLN A 83 -17.50 2.81 -24.31
CA GLN A 83 -17.32 4.06 -25.03
C GLN A 83 -18.09 5.20 -24.34
N GLY A 84 -17.37 6.28 -24.05
CA GLY A 84 -17.93 7.48 -23.42
C GLY A 84 -18.10 7.39 -21.90
N GLU A 85 -17.82 6.25 -21.27
CA GLU A 85 -18.01 6.06 -19.82
C GLU A 85 -16.73 6.15 -19.00
N LEU A 86 -15.58 5.97 -19.63
CA LEU A 86 -14.31 5.92 -18.91
C LEU A 86 -14.05 7.19 -18.11
N ASP A 87 -14.30 8.36 -18.69
CA ASP A 87 -14.08 9.64 -18.02
C ASP A 87 -14.93 9.79 -16.76
N GLN A 88 -16.17 9.26 -16.79
CA GLN A 88 -17.03 9.26 -15.62
C GLN A 88 -16.50 8.35 -14.52
N PHE A 89 -15.98 7.17 -14.87
CA PHE A 89 -15.38 6.24 -13.92
C PHE A 89 -14.13 6.85 -13.27
N ILE A 90 -13.28 7.50 -14.08
CA ILE A 90 -12.09 8.18 -13.58
C ILE A 90 -12.47 9.28 -12.58
N LYS A 91 -13.44 10.11 -12.94
CA LYS A 91 -13.91 11.19 -12.06
C LYS A 91 -14.50 10.61 -10.77
N SER A 92 -15.31 9.56 -10.89
CA SER A 92 -15.96 8.94 -9.74
C SER A 92 -14.93 8.41 -8.73
N VAL A 93 -13.87 7.74 -9.19
CA VAL A 93 -12.86 7.21 -8.27
C VAL A 93 -12.03 8.33 -7.66
N LYS A 94 -11.70 9.37 -8.41
CA LYS A 94 -10.94 10.52 -7.90
C LYS A 94 -11.67 11.26 -6.77
N ASP A 95 -12.99 11.33 -6.84
CA ASP A 95 -13.82 12.06 -5.90
C ASP A 95 -14.10 11.26 -4.62
N LYS A 96 -13.79 9.97 -4.58
CA LYS A 96 -13.94 9.17 -3.38
C LYS A 96 -12.90 9.57 -2.34
N SER A 97 -13.19 9.28 -1.06
CA SER A 97 -12.20 9.41 0.00
C SER A 97 -11.27 8.19 0.02
N VAL A 98 -10.07 8.38 0.54
CA VAL A 98 -9.12 7.27 0.76
C VAL A 98 -9.77 6.16 1.58
N ARG A 99 -10.54 6.53 2.61
CA ARG A 99 -11.28 5.58 3.47
C ARG A 99 -12.14 4.63 2.65
N GLN A 100 -12.78 5.12 1.60
CA GLN A 100 -13.69 4.31 0.76
C GLN A 100 -12.96 3.35 -0.17
N VAL A 101 -11.68 3.63 -0.49
CA VAL A 101 -10.92 2.88 -1.50
C VAL A 101 -9.83 2.02 -0.87
N MET A 102 -9.32 2.39 0.30
CA MET A 102 -8.22 1.70 0.96
C MET A 102 -8.56 0.25 1.30
N ASN A 103 -7.52 -0.56 1.50
CA ASN A 103 -7.65 -1.86 2.14
C ASN A 103 -7.57 -1.66 3.66
N PRO A 104 -8.66 -1.89 4.40
CA PRO A 104 -8.65 -1.77 5.87
C PRO A 104 -8.06 -2.98 6.57
N ASN A 105 -7.86 -4.09 5.87
CA ASN A 105 -7.28 -5.31 6.43
C ASN A 105 -5.78 -5.20 6.43
N ILE A 106 -5.24 -4.65 7.51
CA ILE A 106 -3.81 -4.41 7.65
C ILE A 106 -3.17 -5.46 8.53
N LEU A 107 -2.04 -5.97 8.04
CA LEU A 107 -1.12 -6.75 8.84
C LEU A 107 0.03 -5.82 9.23
N SER A 108 0.48 -5.92 10.47
CA SER A 108 1.60 -5.11 10.94
C SER A 108 2.50 -5.96 11.84
N ILE A 109 3.71 -5.47 12.05
CA ILE A 109 4.69 -6.13 12.91
C ILE A 109 5.26 -5.11 13.90
N PRO A 110 5.70 -5.55 15.08
CA PRO A 110 6.40 -4.67 16.01
C PRO A 110 7.84 -4.42 15.56
N PRO A 111 8.50 -3.37 16.08
CA PRO A 111 9.90 -3.07 15.72
C PRO A 111 10.88 -4.19 16.05
N ASP A 112 10.58 -5.02 17.04
CA ASP A 112 11.44 -6.12 17.47
C ASP A 112 11.09 -7.47 16.83
N GLU A 113 10.31 -7.47 15.74
CA GLU A 113 10.03 -8.70 14.99
C GLU A 113 11.32 -9.19 14.32
N PRO A 114 11.71 -10.47 14.55
CA PRO A 114 12.91 -11.02 13.92
C PRO A 114 12.79 -11.11 12.40
N LEU A 115 13.90 -10.88 11.69
CA LEU A 115 13.90 -10.85 10.22
C LEU A 115 13.32 -12.10 9.60
N MET A 116 13.66 -13.29 10.11
CA MET A 116 13.15 -14.54 9.52
C MET A 116 11.64 -14.69 9.71
N ALA A 117 11.07 -14.18 10.81
CA ALA A 117 9.63 -14.16 10.98
C ALA A 117 8.95 -13.22 9.98
N ILE A 118 9.59 -12.09 9.67
CA ILE A 118 9.09 -11.15 8.65
C ILE A 118 9.11 -11.82 7.28
N VAL A 119 10.23 -12.43 6.91
CA VAL A 119 10.38 -13.12 5.61
C VAL A 119 9.31 -14.21 5.47
N ASP A 120 9.11 -15.01 6.52
CA ASP A 120 8.12 -16.08 6.50
C ASP A 120 6.70 -15.53 6.24
N ARG A 121 6.32 -14.44 6.90
CA ARG A 121 5.00 -13.83 6.71
C ARG A 121 4.84 -13.24 5.32
N LEU A 122 5.85 -12.54 4.81
CA LEU A 122 5.79 -11.98 3.46
C LEU A 122 5.60 -13.07 2.41
N ILE A 123 6.29 -14.21 2.58
CA ILE A 123 6.20 -15.33 1.65
C ILE A 123 4.85 -16.04 1.76
N LYS A 124 4.41 -16.36 2.98
CA LYS A 124 3.14 -17.08 3.21
C LYS A 124 1.93 -16.28 2.74
N ASP A 125 1.92 -14.99 3.04
CA ASP A 125 0.79 -14.11 2.71
C ASP A 125 0.92 -13.50 1.32
N LYS A 126 2.02 -13.77 0.60
CA LYS A 126 2.31 -13.28 -0.75
C LYS A 126 2.21 -11.75 -0.83
N ILE A 127 2.76 -11.07 0.16
CA ILE A 127 2.79 -9.61 0.24
C ILE A 127 4.21 -9.10 0.08
N ARG A 128 4.36 -7.85 -0.34
CA ARG A 128 5.66 -7.27 -0.68
C ARG A 128 6.15 -6.23 0.32
N ARG A 129 5.33 -5.90 1.31
CA ARG A 129 5.66 -4.93 2.33
C ARG A 129 4.91 -5.21 3.61
N MET A 130 5.49 -4.75 4.72
CA MET A 130 4.88 -4.93 6.04
C MET A 130 5.08 -3.64 6.83
N PRO A 131 3.98 -2.99 7.26
CA PRO A 131 4.10 -1.83 8.14
C PRO A 131 4.60 -2.25 9.52
N VAL A 132 5.44 -1.40 10.11
CA VAL A 132 5.96 -1.57 11.46
C VAL A 132 5.22 -0.59 12.37
N VAL A 133 4.58 -1.12 13.40
CA VAL A 133 3.74 -0.35 14.32
C VAL A 133 4.27 -0.53 15.73
N ASP A 134 4.45 0.57 16.45
CA ASP A 134 4.89 0.59 17.85
C ASP A 134 3.83 1.29 18.69
N ASN A 135 3.20 0.54 19.60
CA ASN A 135 2.12 1.05 20.45
C ASN A 135 1.01 1.77 19.66
N GLY A 136 0.61 1.18 18.52
CA GLY A 136 -0.45 1.70 17.67
C GLY A 136 0.00 2.76 16.66
N THR A 137 1.22 3.27 16.79
CA THR A 137 1.75 4.31 15.89
C THR A 137 2.61 3.68 14.79
N LEU A 138 2.38 4.10 13.55
CA LEU A 138 3.21 3.69 12.42
C LEU A 138 4.60 4.30 12.56
N VAL A 139 5.65 3.45 12.54
CA VAL A 139 7.03 3.90 12.72
C VAL A 139 7.94 3.56 11.54
N GLY A 140 7.53 2.68 10.65
CA GLY A 140 8.33 2.31 9.50
C GLY A 140 7.61 1.34 8.59
N VAL A 141 8.26 1.00 7.48
CA VAL A 141 7.78 -0.01 6.54
C VAL A 141 8.94 -0.89 6.11
N VAL A 142 8.74 -2.20 6.15
CA VAL A 142 9.71 -3.18 5.65
C VAL A 142 9.25 -3.64 4.26
N TYR A 143 10.15 -3.56 3.29
CA TYR A 143 9.88 -3.99 1.92
C TYR A 143 10.65 -5.26 1.59
N LEU A 144 10.00 -6.21 0.91
CA LEU A 144 10.63 -7.45 0.46
C LEU A 144 11.89 -7.17 -0.37
N SER A 145 11.81 -6.19 -1.28
CA SER A 145 12.94 -5.81 -2.12
C SER A 145 14.11 -5.27 -1.32
N ASP A 146 13.85 -4.54 -0.24
CA ASP A 146 14.90 -3.99 0.61
C ASP A 146 15.59 -5.08 1.45
N ILE A 147 14.82 -6.07 1.91
CA ILE A 147 15.37 -7.26 2.57
C ILE A 147 16.32 -7.99 1.62
N PHE A 148 15.84 -8.26 0.41
CA PHE A 148 16.64 -8.96 -0.60
C PHE A 148 17.94 -8.21 -0.90
N TYR A 149 17.84 -6.91 -1.12
CA TYR A 149 18.99 -6.05 -1.38
C TYR A 149 19.98 -6.09 -0.20
N HIS A 150 19.48 -5.94 1.02
CA HIS A 150 20.30 -5.91 2.23
C HIS A 150 21.07 -7.22 2.42
N LEU A 151 20.42 -8.37 2.17
CA LEU A 151 21.02 -9.67 2.39
C LEU A 151 22.01 -10.09 1.29
N PHE A 152 21.76 -9.72 0.05
CA PHE A 152 22.47 -10.30 -1.11
C PHE A 152 23.27 -9.31 -1.93
N ASN A 153 23.18 -8.03 -1.70
CA ASN A 153 23.99 -7.03 -2.42
C ASN A 153 25.27 -6.74 -1.62
N ASN A 154 26.25 -7.60 -1.81
CA ASN A 154 27.56 -7.46 -1.16
C ASN A 154 28.59 -6.94 -2.13
#